data_41db8826a64cac1f640ec1e59b345c8b
#
_entry.id   41db8826a64cac1f640ec1e59b345c8b
#
_cell.length_a   1.000
_cell.length_b   1.000
_cell.length_c   1.000
_cell.angle_alpha   90.00
_cell.angle_beta   90.00
_cell.angle_gamma   90.00
#
_symmetry.space_group_name_H-M   'P 1'
#
loop_
_entity.id
_entity.type
_entity.pdbx_description
1 polymer ?
#
loop_
_entity_poly.entity_id
_entity_poly.type
_entity_poly.pdbx_seq_one_letter_code
_entity_poly.pdbx_strand_id
1 'polypeptide(L)'
;MTQQAAGYEDSDIPLASGRLRVRRWGAADAPAVVCVPGLSANLCGFDRLAERLAGNALQLVAIDLRGRGRSEVTGPGSYGWRHHARDVLGVADAVGAASFAVIGQSSGAAIAMTCAQLAPSRVERLVLVDPAGSPDERAAVPVVASVSRLGAVYPSAQAAIALIKQTGIVPEWDQYWDRYFTYELREVDGGVTASSDRGAVLEDLGYGAAMYWPGPDAPIHALWTAVTMPALVLRARREILPGFGFILPAAEAERFAAAVPSARVVQIDANHYTITTHDDCIAAIGTFLPTS
;
A
#
# COMPACT_ATOMS: atom_id res chain seq x y z
N MET A 1 20.83 12.01 20.51
CA MET A 1 20.84 10.54 20.50
C MET A 1 20.57 10.14 19.06
N THR A 2 21.57 9.65 18.34
CA THR A 2 21.45 9.15 16.97
C THR A 2 20.63 7.86 17.04
N GLN A 3 19.41 7.91 16.54
CA GLN A 3 18.54 6.76 16.35
C GLN A 3 19.24 5.83 15.34
N GLN A 4 19.72 4.68 15.82
CA GLN A 4 20.29 3.65 14.98
C GLN A 4 19.17 3.22 14.02
N ALA A 5 19.39 3.31 12.71
CA ALA A 5 18.40 2.87 11.72
C ALA A 5 18.02 1.43 12.06
N ALA A 6 16.72 1.17 12.25
CA ALA A 6 16.23 -0.19 12.53
C ALA A 6 16.66 -1.09 11.37
N GLY A 7 17.50 -2.09 11.64
CA GLY A 7 17.94 -3.06 10.64
C GLY A 7 16.71 -3.79 10.06
N TYR A 8 16.73 -4.07 8.77
CA TYR A 8 15.71 -4.88 8.12
C TYR A 8 16.35 -6.11 7.45
N GLU A 9 15.52 -7.10 7.18
CA GLU A 9 15.88 -8.29 6.41
C GLU A 9 14.99 -8.40 5.18
N ASP A 10 15.59 -8.43 3.99
CA ASP A 10 14.91 -8.73 2.75
C ASP A 10 14.97 -10.23 2.49
N SER A 11 13.82 -10.85 2.21
CA SER A 11 13.73 -12.28 1.90
C SER A 11 12.66 -12.56 0.86
N ASP A 12 12.71 -13.76 0.30
CA ASP A 12 11.71 -14.24 -0.65
C ASP A 12 10.89 -15.35 0.00
N ILE A 13 9.57 -15.22 -0.02
CA ILE A 13 8.63 -16.21 0.48
C ILE A 13 8.04 -16.97 -0.71
N PRO A 14 8.28 -18.29 -0.83
CA PRO A 14 7.62 -19.11 -1.82
C PRO A 14 6.17 -19.36 -1.40
N LEU A 15 5.23 -18.96 -2.24
CA LEU A 15 3.80 -19.23 -2.09
C LEU A 15 3.33 -20.10 -3.24
N ALA A 16 2.16 -20.74 -3.10
CA ALA A 16 1.54 -21.51 -4.19
C ALA A 16 1.27 -20.65 -5.44
N SER A 17 1.17 -19.34 -5.27
CA SER A 17 0.92 -18.35 -6.31
C SER A 17 2.18 -17.84 -7.02
N GLY A 18 3.36 -18.17 -6.52
CA GLY A 18 4.66 -17.60 -6.94
C GLY A 18 5.43 -17.03 -5.77
N ARG A 19 6.64 -16.56 -6.02
CA ARG A 19 7.54 -16.01 -5.01
C ARG A 19 7.25 -14.53 -4.74
N LEU A 20 7.08 -14.17 -3.47
CA LEU A 20 6.95 -12.78 -3.06
C LEU A 20 8.20 -12.28 -2.32
N ARG A 21 8.66 -11.08 -2.68
CA ARG A 21 9.65 -10.32 -1.93
C ARG A 21 8.99 -9.68 -0.72
N VAL A 22 9.63 -9.87 0.45
CA VAL A 22 9.22 -9.22 1.68
C VAL A 22 10.40 -8.52 2.35
N ARG A 23 10.11 -7.49 3.12
CA ARG A 23 11.05 -6.80 4.00
C ARG A 23 10.50 -6.86 5.42
N ARG A 24 11.34 -7.30 6.36
CA ARG A 24 10.96 -7.50 7.76
C ARG A 24 11.77 -6.60 8.68
N TRP A 25 11.10 -6.04 9.69
CA TRP A 25 11.70 -5.31 10.80
C TRP A 25 11.15 -5.85 12.12
N GLY A 26 11.93 -5.72 13.18
CA GLY A 26 11.56 -6.18 14.52
C GLY A 26 11.83 -7.67 14.74
N ALA A 27 11.46 -8.14 15.92
CA ALA A 27 11.70 -9.53 16.32
C ALA A 27 10.70 -10.48 15.64
N ALA A 28 11.16 -11.68 15.27
CA ALA A 28 10.33 -12.63 14.53
C ALA A 28 9.15 -13.21 15.34
N ASP A 29 9.22 -13.14 16.66
CA ASP A 29 8.20 -13.60 17.61
C ASP A 29 7.26 -12.48 18.09
N ALA A 30 7.49 -11.24 17.64
CA ALA A 30 6.63 -10.11 17.96
C ALA A 30 5.32 -10.15 17.15
N PRO A 31 4.24 -9.51 17.65
CA PRO A 31 2.98 -9.40 16.91
C PRO A 31 3.19 -8.87 15.49
N ALA A 32 2.70 -9.61 14.50
CA ALA A 32 2.94 -9.32 13.10
C ALA A 32 1.99 -8.23 12.56
N VAL A 33 2.55 -7.35 11.73
CA VAL A 33 1.83 -6.32 10.98
C VAL A 33 2.23 -6.46 9.51
N VAL A 34 1.32 -6.93 8.66
CA VAL A 34 1.58 -7.05 7.22
C VAL A 34 1.23 -5.74 6.53
N CYS A 35 2.19 -5.17 5.80
CA CYS A 35 2.07 -3.89 5.11
C CYS A 35 1.92 -4.11 3.60
N VAL A 36 0.79 -3.68 3.04
CA VAL A 36 0.35 -3.94 1.67
C VAL A 36 0.37 -2.64 0.86
N PRO A 37 1.23 -2.52 -0.16
CA PRO A 37 1.37 -1.30 -0.95
C PRO A 37 0.22 -1.10 -1.95
N GLY A 38 0.21 0.08 -2.58
CA GLY A 38 -0.73 0.45 -3.63
C GLY A 38 -0.47 -0.24 -4.97
N LEU A 39 -1.26 0.16 -5.97
CA LEU A 39 -1.37 -0.46 -7.30
C LEU A 39 -0.04 -0.73 -8.00
N SER A 40 0.84 0.27 -8.07
CA SER A 40 2.17 0.18 -8.69
C SER A 40 3.30 0.50 -7.69
N ALA A 41 2.96 0.60 -6.40
CA ALA A 41 3.91 0.88 -5.34
C ALA A 41 4.73 -0.37 -4.97
N ASN A 42 5.69 -0.20 -4.08
CA ASN A 42 6.59 -1.25 -3.62
C ASN A 42 6.75 -1.21 -2.09
N LEU A 43 7.40 -2.22 -1.53
CA LEU A 43 7.57 -2.41 -0.09
C LEU A 43 8.32 -1.26 0.61
N CYS A 44 9.18 -0.51 -0.10
CA CYS A 44 9.89 0.65 0.46
C CYS A 44 8.94 1.78 0.88
N GLY A 45 7.66 1.76 0.43
CA GLY A 45 6.64 2.70 0.89
C GLY A 45 6.39 2.67 2.39
N PHE A 46 6.86 1.62 3.08
CA PHE A 46 6.73 1.44 4.52
C PHE A 46 8.04 1.60 5.30
N ASP A 47 9.18 1.87 4.64
CA ASP A 47 10.47 2.00 5.31
C ASP A 47 10.44 3.07 6.42
N ARG A 48 9.91 4.27 6.14
CA ARG A 48 9.82 5.36 7.11
C ARG A 48 8.90 5.03 8.29
N LEU A 49 7.79 4.36 8.02
CA LEU A 49 6.89 3.84 9.06
C LEU A 49 7.63 2.83 9.95
N ALA A 50 8.32 1.88 9.34
CA ALA A 50 9.04 0.83 10.05
C ALA A 50 10.21 1.38 10.87
N GLU A 51 10.99 2.32 10.34
CA GLU A 51 12.08 3.01 11.07
C GLU A 51 11.57 3.68 12.37
N ARG A 52 10.32 4.13 12.40
CA ARG A 52 9.70 4.77 13.57
C ARG A 52 9.01 3.80 14.52
N LEU A 53 8.47 2.68 14.01
CA LEU A 53 7.64 1.75 14.79
C LEU A 53 8.33 0.42 15.13
N ALA A 54 9.33 -0.02 14.39
CA ALA A 54 9.98 -1.32 14.60
C ALA A 54 10.68 -1.50 15.96
N GLY A 55 10.88 -0.40 16.72
CA GLY A 55 11.35 -0.47 18.12
C GLY A 55 10.25 -0.80 19.15
N ASN A 56 8.99 -0.93 18.73
CA ASN A 56 7.83 -1.00 19.60
C ASN A 56 7.29 -2.44 19.78
N ALA A 57 8.16 -3.42 19.86
CA ALA A 57 7.75 -4.82 20.06
C ALA A 57 6.76 -5.34 18.97
N LEU A 58 6.90 -4.88 17.72
CA LEU A 58 6.14 -5.33 16.56
C LEU A 58 7.07 -5.93 15.50
N GLN A 59 6.59 -6.94 14.79
CA GLN A 59 7.19 -7.40 13.55
C GLN A 59 6.43 -6.75 12.37
N LEU A 60 7.06 -5.81 11.67
CA LEU A 60 6.50 -5.29 10.42
C LEU A 60 7.00 -6.13 9.24
N VAL A 61 6.07 -6.48 8.34
CA VAL A 61 6.35 -7.29 7.15
C VAL A 61 5.76 -6.57 5.94
N ALA A 62 6.57 -5.77 5.26
CA ALA A 62 6.17 -5.14 4.00
C ALA A 62 6.39 -6.08 2.82
N ILE A 63 5.45 -6.10 1.87
CA ILE A 63 5.49 -6.99 0.71
C ILE A 63 5.58 -6.19 -0.59
N ASP A 64 6.24 -6.76 -1.59
CA ASP A 64 5.96 -6.41 -2.98
C ASP A 64 4.81 -7.31 -3.46
N LEU A 65 3.76 -6.73 -3.99
CA LEU A 65 2.69 -7.51 -4.61
C LEU A 65 3.24 -8.32 -5.81
N ARG A 66 2.61 -9.44 -6.16
CA ARG A 66 2.98 -10.18 -7.38
C ARG A 66 3.01 -9.26 -8.59
N GLY A 67 4.01 -9.38 -9.45
CA GLY A 67 4.23 -8.52 -10.60
C GLY A 67 4.74 -7.11 -10.26
N ARG A 68 5.15 -6.82 -9.03
CA ARG A 68 5.73 -5.54 -8.58
C ARG A 68 7.06 -5.75 -7.89
N GLY A 69 7.87 -4.71 -7.88
CA GLY A 69 9.15 -4.68 -7.18
C GLY A 69 10.06 -5.85 -7.53
N ARG A 70 10.31 -6.72 -6.57
CA ARG A 70 11.15 -7.91 -6.73
C ARG A 70 10.34 -9.23 -6.63
N SER A 71 9.01 -9.14 -6.49
CA SER A 71 8.14 -10.30 -6.52
C SER A 71 8.00 -10.87 -7.92
N GLU A 72 7.62 -12.15 -8.00
CA GLU A 72 7.46 -12.85 -9.28
C GLU A 72 6.30 -12.27 -10.09
N VAL A 73 6.49 -12.22 -11.40
CA VAL A 73 5.42 -11.94 -12.37
C VAL A 73 4.69 -13.23 -12.67
N THR A 74 3.43 -13.28 -12.33
CA THR A 74 2.57 -14.46 -12.58
C THR A 74 1.76 -14.29 -13.87
N GLY A 75 1.10 -15.33 -14.34
CA GLY A 75 0.37 -15.27 -15.61
C GLY A 75 -0.89 -14.40 -15.55
N PRO A 76 -1.43 -13.98 -16.71
CA PRO A 76 -2.70 -13.27 -16.81
C PRO A 76 -3.85 -14.04 -16.14
N GLY A 77 -4.81 -13.31 -15.56
CA GLY A 77 -5.92 -13.87 -14.78
C GLY A 77 -5.56 -14.22 -13.34
N SER A 78 -4.32 -13.94 -12.90
CA SER A 78 -3.86 -14.23 -11.54
C SER A 78 -3.79 -13.00 -10.63
N TYR A 79 -4.23 -11.84 -11.09
CA TYR A 79 -4.24 -10.57 -10.35
C TYR A 79 -5.64 -10.25 -9.79
N GLY A 80 -5.80 -9.12 -9.13
CA GLY A 80 -7.02 -8.70 -8.43
C GLY A 80 -6.92 -8.90 -6.92
N TRP A 81 -7.70 -8.11 -6.17
CA TRP A 81 -7.57 -7.99 -4.71
C TRP A 81 -7.71 -9.33 -3.98
N ARG A 82 -8.55 -10.24 -4.47
CA ARG A 82 -8.74 -11.56 -3.85
C ARG A 82 -7.50 -12.46 -3.98
N HIS A 83 -6.77 -12.35 -5.07
CA HIS A 83 -5.52 -13.06 -5.27
C HIS A 83 -4.43 -12.49 -4.37
N HIS A 84 -4.28 -11.17 -4.34
CA HIS A 84 -3.34 -10.49 -3.44
C HIS A 84 -3.66 -10.73 -1.95
N ALA A 85 -4.95 -10.75 -1.57
CA ALA A 85 -5.35 -11.06 -0.19
C ALA A 85 -4.94 -12.48 0.22
N ARG A 86 -5.02 -13.47 -0.67
CA ARG A 86 -4.50 -14.82 -0.41
C ARG A 86 -2.98 -14.82 -0.24
N ASP A 87 -2.26 -14.00 -0.99
CA ASP A 87 -0.82 -13.84 -0.80
C ASP A 87 -0.49 -13.24 0.57
N VAL A 88 -1.21 -12.21 0.99
CA VAL A 88 -1.06 -11.62 2.33
C VAL A 88 -1.27 -12.67 3.42
N LEU A 89 -2.31 -13.49 3.30
CA LEU A 89 -2.56 -14.60 4.22
C LEU A 89 -1.42 -15.64 4.19
N GLY A 90 -0.92 -15.99 3.00
CA GLY A 90 0.22 -16.89 2.85
C GLY A 90 1.52 -16.33 3.42
N VAL A 91 1.76 -15.02 3.31
CA VAL A 91 2.89 -14.35 3.97
C VAL A 91 2.74 -14.40 5.48
N ALA A 92 1.54 -14.15 6.02
CA ALA A 92 1.27 -14.29 7.46
C ALA A 92 1.54 -15.72 7.95
N ASP A 93 1.14 -16.75 7.19
CA ASP A 93 1.46 -18.14 7.49
C ASP A 93 2.97 -18.40 7.50
N ALA A 94 3.68 -17.90 6.49
CA ALA A 94 5.12 -18.11 6.36
C ALA A 94 5.95 -17.43 7.47
N VAL A 95 5.46 -16.34 8.06
CA VAL A 95 6.10 -15.69 9.21
C VAL A 95 5.57 -16.22 10.55
N GLY A 96 4.72 -17.25 10.55
CA GLY A 96 4.19 -17.90 11.76
C GLY A 96 3.08 -17.12 12.46
N ALA A 97 2.47 -16.13 11.82
CA ALA A 97 1.43 -15.29 12.41
C ALA A 97 0.05 -15.95 12.27
N ALA A 98 -0.44 -16.56 13.35
CA ALA A 98 -1.81 -17.11 13.40
C ALA A 98 -2.87 -15.98 13.28
N SER A 99 -2.62 -14.85 13.92
CA SER A 99 -3.37 -13.60 13.78
C SER A 99 -2.42 -12.42 13.58
N PHE A 100 -2.86 -11.34 12.95
CA PHE A 100 -2.02 -10.21 12.57
C PHE A 100 -2.82 -8.95 12.30
N ALA A 101 -2.15 -7.80 12.36
CA ALA A 101 -2.69 -6.55 11.84
C ALA A 101 -2.34 -6.37 10.37
N VAL A 102 -3.17 -5.65 9.62
CA VAL A 102 -2.88 -5.30 8.22
C VAL A 102 -2.90 -3.80 8.04
N ILE A 103 -1.85 -3.28 7.41
CA ILE A 103 -1.81 -1.89 6.92
C ILE A 103 -1.87 -1.94 5.40
N GLY A 104 -2.92 -1.38 4.81
CA GLY A 104 -3.04 -1.27 3.35
C GLY A 104 -3.03 0.18 2.88
N GLN A 105 -2.22 0.51 1.89
CA GLN A 105 -2.17 1.83 1.27
C GLN A 105 -2.80 1.77 -0.12
N SER A 106 -3.68 2.72 -0.46
CA SER A 106 -4.30 2.78 -1.79
C SER A 106 -5.05 1.47 -2.12
N SER A 107 -4.82 0.83 -3.25
CA SER A 107 -5.39 -0.49 -3.56
C SER A 107 -5.04 -1.55 -2.50
N GLY A 108 -3.93 -1.39 -1.78
CA GLY A 108 -3.58 -2.21 -0.62
C GLY A 108 -4.62 -2.15 0.50
N ALA A 109 -5.34 -1.04 0.65
CA ALA A 109 -6.43 -0.92 1.62
C ALA A 109 -7.63 -1.81 1.24
N ALA A 110 -7.97 -1.89 -0.05
CA ALA A 110 -8.99 -2.81 -0.55
C ALA A 110 -8.56 -4.28 -0.40
N ILE A 111 -7.28 -4.57 -0.64
CA ILE A 111 -6.70 -5.90 -0.39
C ILE A 111 -6.79 -6.24 1.10
N ALA A 112 -6.49 -5.30 2.00
CA ALA A 112 -6.59 -5.48 3.45
C ALA A 112 -8.04 -5.77 3.90
N MET A 113 -9.03 -5.04 3.38
CA MET A 113 -10.46 -5.35 3.62
C MET A 113 -10.84 -6.73 3.05
N THR A 114 -10.26 -7.11 1.92
CA THR A 114 -10.48 -8.45 1.34
C THR A 114 -9.83 -9.54 2.21
N CYS A 115 -8.69 -9.29 2.87
CA CYS A 115 -8.14 -10.22 3.87
C CYS A 115 -9.10 -10.41 5.05
N ALA A 116 -9.70 -9.33 5.56
CA ALA A 116 -10.71 -9.40 6.61
C ALA A 116 -11.95 -10.19 6.17
N GLN A 117 -12.36 -10.07 4.91
CA GLN A 117 -13.46 -10.87 4.34
C GLN A 117 -13.12 -12.37 4.24
N LEU A 118 -11.90 -12.71 3.83
CA LEU A 118 -11.48 -14.10 3.62
C LEU A 118 -11.13 -14.82 4.93
N ALA A 119 -10.61 -14.09 5.93
CA ALA A 119 -10.11 -14.66 7.17
C ALA A 119 -10.39 -13.72 8.36
N PRO A 120 -11.68 -13.48 8.71
CA PRO A 120 -12.08 -12.50 9.71
C PRO A 120 -11.52 -12.78 11.11
N SER A 121 -11.29 -14.04 11.46
CA SER A 121 -10.72 -14.42 12.76
C SER A 121 -9.19 -14.22 12.85
N ARG A 122 -8.53 -13.92 11.74
CA ARG A 122 -7.08 -13.73 11.68
C ARG A 122 -6.66 -12.27 11.65
N VAL A 123 -7.50 -11.38 11.12
CA VAL A 123 -7.22 -9.94 11.05
C VAL A 123 -7.68 -9.27 12.33
N GLU A 124 -6.73 -8.94 13.20
CA GLU A 124 -7.02 -8.34 14.52
C GLU A 124 -7.29 -6.84 14.45
N ARG A 125 -6.57 -6.14 13.57
CA ARG A 125 -6.67 -4.69 13.35
C ARG A 125 -6.47 -4.37 11.90
N LEU A 126 -7.17 -3.34 11.43
CA LEU A 126 -7.11 -2.91 10.05
C LEU A 126 -6.73 -1.44 9.97
N VAL A 127 -5.67 -1.11 9.22
CA VAL A 127 -5.29 0.26 8.91
C VAL A 127 -5.45 0.49 7.42
N LEU A 128 -6.32 1.41 7.05
CA LEU A 128 -6.64 1.76 5.67
C LEU A 128 -6.09 3.15 5.37
N VAL A 129 -5.03 3.20 4.58
CA VAL A 129 -4.36 4.44 4.21
C VAL A 129 -4.82 4.83 2.81
N ASP A 130 -5.79 5.72 2.75
CA ASP A 130 -6.31 6.41 1.56
C ASP A 130 -6.35 5.53 0.28
N PRO A 131 -7.43 4.81 -0.05
CA PRO A 131 -8.83 4.99 0.35
C PRO A 131 -9.43 3.89 1.24
N ALA A 132 -10.72 4.12 1.62
CA ALA A 132 -11.61 3.10 2.14
C ALA A 132 -12.91 2.97 1.32
N GLY A 133 -13.06 3.70 0.20
CA GLY A 133 -14.23 3.75 -0.66
C GLY A 133 -13.93 4.36 -2.03
N SER A 134 -14.95 4.88 -2.70
CA SER A 134 -14.84 5.40 -4.07
C SER A 134 -14.07 6.73 -4.14
N PRO A 135 -13.11 6.88 -5.07
CA PRO A 135 -12.40 8.13 -5.31
C PRO A 135 -13.25 9.16 -6.08
N ASP A 136 -12.80 10.41 -6.08
CA ASP A 136 -13.29 11.39 -7.02
C ASP A 136 -12.97 10.96 -8.47
N GLU A 137 -13.86 11.23 -9.40
CA GLU A 137 -13.74 10.80 -10.80
C GLU A 137 -12.42 11.25 -11.44
N ARG A 138 -12.06 12.52 -11.23
CA ARG A 138 -10.83 13.09 -11.78
C ARG A 138 -9.56 12.52 -11.17
N ALA A 139 -9.64 11.92 -9.99
CA ALA A 139 -8.49 11.29 -9.35
C ALA A 139 -7.97 10.06 -10.13
N ALA A 140 -8.78 9.48 -11.01
CA ALA A 140 -8.34 8.42 -11.92
C ALA A 140 -7.26 8.90 -12.92
N VAL A 141 -7.25 10.18 -13.30
CA VAL A 141 -6.32 10.70 -14.32
C VAL A 141 -4.86 10.55 -13.90
N PRO A 142 -4.39 11.07 -12.74
CA PRO A 142 -3.02 10.87 -12.30
C PRO A 142 -2.67 9.40 -12.02
N VAL A 143 -3.64 8.58 -11.61
CA VAL A 143 -3.42 7.13 -11.43
C VAL A 143 -3.12 6.45 -12.77
N VAL A 144 -3.93 6.70 -13.80
CA VAL A 144 -3.71 6.17 -15.16
C VAL A 144 -2.40 6.71 -15.74
N ALA A 145 -2.09 7.99 -15.52
CA ALA A 145 -0.83 8.59 -15.97
C ALA A 145 0.39 7.90 -15.31
N SER A 146 0.31 7.53 -14.04
CA SER A 146 1.38 6.79 -13.35
C SER A 146 1.61 5.40 -13.96
N VAL A 147 0.54 4.72 -14.35
CA VAL A 147 0.60 3.39 -14.99
C VAL A 147 1.11 3.47 -16.43
N SER A 148 0.82 4.55 -17.15
CA SER A 148 1.22 4.71 -18.55
C SER A 148 2.75 4.78 -18.75
N ARG A 149 3.51 5.17 -17.71
CA ARG A 149 4.98 5.19 -17.73
C ARG A 149 5.62 3.80 -17.58
N LEU A 150 4.87 2.78 -17.19
CA LEU A 150 5.39 1.43 -17.02
C LEU A 150 5.82 0.83 -18.37
N GLY A 151 7.03 0.28 -18.40
CA GLY A 151 7.67 -0.25 -19.60
C GLY A 151 8.47 0.79 -20.40
N ALA A 152 8.43 2.08 -20.03
CA ALA A 152 9.33 3.07 -20.60
C ALA A 152 10.78 2.80 -20.15
N VAL A 153 11.74 2.98 -21.06
CA VAL A 153 13.18 2.87 -20.78
C VAL A 153 13.75 4.27 -20.64
N TYR A 154 14.49 4.47 -19.58
CA TYR A 154 15.16 5.73 -19.26
C TYR A 154 16.68 5.54 -19.31
N PRO A 155 17.46 6.55 -19.74
CA PRO A 155 18.93 6.40 -19.86
C PRO A 155 19.63 6.07 -18.53
N SER A 156 19.05 6.49 -17.41
CA SER A 156 19.57 6.24 -16.05
C SER A 156 18.48 6.38 -15.00
N ALA A 157 18.73 5.88 -13.79
CA ALA A 157 17.86 6.09 -12.64
C ALA A 157 17.66 7.58 -12.33
N GLN A 158 18.70 8.38 -12.45
CA GLN A 158 18.63 9.84 -12.25
C GLN A 158 17.67 10.50 -13.25
N ALA A 159 17.70 10.07 -14.52
CA ALA A 159 16.79 10.61 -15.55
C ALA A 159 15.34 10.23 -15.26
N ALA A 160 15.07 8.98 -14.85
CA ALA A 160 13.74 8.53 -14.46
C ALA A 160 13.21 9.32 -13.25
N ILE A 161 14.02 9.46 -12.19
CA ILE A 161 13.66 10.18 -10.97
C ILE A 161 13.44 11.67 -11.27
N ALA A 162 14.25 12.29 -12.13
CA ALA A 162 14.07 13.70 -12.51
C ALA A 162 12.70 13.96 -13.15
N LEU A 163 12.21 13.04 -13.99
CA LEU A 163 10.87 13.13 -14.58
C LEU A 163 9.78 12.98 -13.53
N ILE A 164 9.94 12.08 -12.55
CA ILE A 164 8.99 11.92 -11.47
C ILE A 164 8.91 13.19 -10.61
N LYS A 165 10.05 13.80 -10.29
CA LYS A 165 10.12 15.09 -9.55
C LYS A 165 9.32 16.19 -10.25
N GLN A 166 9.33 16.23 -11.59
CA GLN A 166 8.60 17.24 -12.36
C GLN A 166 7.06 17.06 -12.28
N THR A 167 6.56 15.88 -11.92
CA THR A 167 5.10 15.69 -11.78
C THR A 167 4.49 16.37 -10.57
N GLY A 168 5.32 16.71 -9.55
CA GLY A 168 4.86 17.32 -8.31
C GLY A 168 4.10 16.38 -7.37
N ILE A 169 4.07 15.06 -7.64
CA ILE A 169 3.39 14.07 -6.76
C ILE A 169 3.99 14.01 -5.36
N VAL A 170 5.27 14.38 -5.23
CA VAL A 170 5.98 14.52 -3.96
C VAL A 170 6.45 15.98 -3.83
N PRO A 171 5.68 16.84 -3.13
CA PRO A 171 6.01 18.26 -3.01
C PRO A 171 7.31 18.51 -2.24
N GLU A 172 7.56 17.72 -1.20
CA GLU A 172 8.74 17.81 -0.35
C GLU A 172 9.62 16.59 -0.56
N TRP A 173 10.57 16.72 -1.49
CA TRP A 173 11.46 15.63 -1.88
C TRP A 173 12.67 15.54 -0.95
N ASP A 174 12.96 14.35 -0.43
CA ASP A 174 14.15 14.04 0.36
C ASP A 174 14.82 12.73 -0.12
N GLN A 175 15.89 12.32 0.56
CA GLN A 175 16.66 11.12 0.22
C GLN A 175 15.83 9.82 0.33
N TYR A 176 14.75 9.79 1.13
CA TYR A 176 13.84 8.64 1.18
C TYR A 176 13.21 8.38 -0.18
N TRP A 177 12.76 9.43 -0.88
CA TRP A 177 12.13 9.30 -2.19
C TRP A 177 13.13 8.90 -3.28
N ASP A 178 14.39 9.32 -3.17
CA ASP A 178 15.45 8.83 -4.09
C ASP A 178 15.63 7.31 -3.93
N ARG A 179 15.65 6.79 -2.69
CA ARG A 179 15.73 5.34 -2.42
C ARG A 179 14.49 4.60 -2.91
N TYR A 180 13.30 5.12 -2.58
CA TYR A 180 12.01 4.54 -2.98
C TYR A 180 11.91 4.36 -4.50
N PHE A 181 12.17 5.41 -5.26
CA PHE A 181 12.09 5.36 -6.72
C PHE A 181 13.26 4.62 -7.36
N THR A 182 14.44 4.59 -6.73
CA THR A 182 15.53 3.73 -7.18
C THR A 182 15.18 2.25 -7.06
N TYR A 183 14.54 1.85 -5.96
CA TYR A 183 14.06 0.47 -5.77
C TYR A 183 13.02 0.07 -6.82
N GLU A 184 12.19 1.00 -7.28
CA GLU A 184 11.20 0.77 -8.34
C GLU A 184 11.84 0.41 -9.70
N LEU A 185 13.13 0.69 -9.90
CA LEU A 185 13.81 0.52 -11.17
C LEU A 185 14.60 -0.79 -11.24
N ARG A 186 14.76 -1.31 -12.46
CA ARG A 186 15.68 -2.39 -12.81
C ARG A 186 16.44 -2.06 -14.07
N GLU A 187 17.65 -2.58 -14.20
CA GLU A 187 18.47 -2.45 -15.40
C GLU A 187 17.89 -3.24 -16.57
N VAL A 188 17.99 -2.68 -17.75
CA VAL A 188 17.66 -3.26 -19.05
C VAL A 188 18.63 -2.77 -20.11
N ASP A 189 18.59 -3.40 -21.29
CA ASP A 189 19.36 -2.89 -22.44
C ASP A 189 18.94 -1.45 -22.75
N GLY A 190 19.92 -0.55 -22.78
CA GLY A 190 19.70 0.88 -23.05
C GLY A 190 19.37 1.73 -21.81
N GLY A 191 19.39 1.18 -20.58
CA GLY A 191 19.21 1.95 -19.35
C GLY A 191 18.44 1.25 -18.25
N VAL A 192 17.40 1.92 -17.73
CA VAL A 192 16.55 1.40 -16.64
C VAL A 192 15.08 1.51 -16.98
N THR A 193 14.28 0.60 -16.44
CA THR A 193 12.82 0.62 -16.55
C THR A 193 12.19 0.31 -15.19
N ALA A 194 10.88 0.57 -15.03
CA ALA A 194 10.16 0.16 -13.83
C ALA A 194 10.18 -1.37 -13.65
N SER A 195 10.36 -1.84 -12.43
CA SER A 195 10.32 -3.27 -12.07
C SER A 195 8.89 -3.83 -12.12
N SER A 196 7.89 -2.99 -11.92
CA SER A 196 6.49 -3.40 -11.99
C SER A 196 6.12 -3.82 -13.41
N ASP A 197 5.55 -5.01 -13.55
CA ASP A 197 5.05 -5.52 -14.82
C ASP A 197 3.80 -4.75 -15.26
N ARG A 198 3.83 -4.21 -16.47
CA ARG A 198 2.75 -3.38 -17.00
C ARG A 198 1.43 -4.18 -17.16
N GLY A 199 1.51 -5.44 -17.59
CA GLY A 199 0.33 -6.30 -17.76
C GLY A 199 -0.35 -6.58 -16.44
N ALA A 200 0.42 -6.94 -15.42
CA ALA A 200 -0.04 -7.17 -14.05
C ALA A 200 -0.74 -5.93 -13.48
N VAL A 201 -0.12 -4.75 -13.63
CA VAL A 201 -0.68 -3.50 -13.11
C VAL A 201 -1.96 -3.10 -13.87
N LEU A 202 -2.02 -3.30 -15.19
CA LEU A 202 -3.22 -3.02 -15.97
C LEU A 202 -4.39 -3.95 -15.64
N GLU A 203 -4.13 -5.23 -15.35
CA GLU A 203 -5.17 -6.18 -14.90
C GLU A 203 -5.76 -5.73 -13.56
N ASP A 204 -4.92 -5.37 -12.58
CA ASP A 204 -5.37 -4.85 -11.29
C ASP A 204 -6.07 -3.48 -11.41
N LEU A 205 -5.60 -2.60 -12.31
CA LEU A 205 -6.26 -1.33 -12.57
C LEU A 205 -7.67 -1.55 -13.13
N GLY A 206 -7.83 -2.48 -14.08
CA GLY A 206 -9.13 -2.84 -14.64
C GLY A 206 -10.07 -3.44 -13.59
N TYR A 207 -9.55 -4.31 -12.74
CA TYR A 207 -10.29 -4.85 -11.60
C TYR A 207 -10.71 -3.74 -10.62
N GLY A 208 -9.78 -2.88 -10.23
CA GLY A 208 -10.04 -1.74 -9.34
C GLY A 208 -11.07 -0.78 -9.93
N ALA A 209 -10.98 -0.47 -11.23
CA ALA A 209 -11.95 0.39 -11.90
C ALA A 209 -13.38 -0.18 -11.81
N ALA A 210 -13.55 -1.49 -11.99
CA ALA A 210 -14.85 -2.15 -11.85
C ALA A 210 -15.37 -2.14 -10.39
N MET A 211 -14.47 -2.17 -9.40
CA MET A 211 -14.84 -2.18 -7.98
C MET A 211 -15.13 -0.78 -7.42
N TYR A 212 -14.38 0.24 -7.86
CA TYR A 212 -14.54 1.61 -7.38
C TYR A 212 -15.65 2.39 -8.11
N TRP A 213 -16.13 1.91 -9.24
CA TRP A 213 -17.01 2.63 -10.14
C TRP A 213 -18.33 1.91 -10.39
N PRO A 214 -19.50 2.61 -10.43
CA PRO A 214 -19.69 4.06 -10.31
C PRO A 214 -20.05 4.52 -8.88
N GLY A 215 -19.26 5.40 -8.29
CA GLY A 215 -19.60 6.27 -7.16
C GLY A 215 -20.30 5.61 -5.95
N PRO A 216 -21.45 6.16 -5.52
CA PRO A 216 -22.07 5.79 -4.25
C PRO A 216 -22.51 4.33 -4.11
N ASP A 217 -22.74 3.63 -5.22
CA ASP A 217 -23.15 2.22 -5.24
C ASP A 217 -22.00 1.30 -5.70
N ALA A 218 -20.76 1.78 -5.60
CA ALA A 218 -19.59 1.04 -6.04
C ALA A 218 -19.47 -0.30 -5.27
N PRO A 219 -19.09 -1.38 -5.99
CA PRO A 219 -18.96 -2.71 -5.37
C PRO A 219 -17.98 -2.78 -4.19
N ILE A 220 -17.01 -1.86 -4.09
CA ILE A 220 -16.08 -1.78 -2.95
C ILE A 220 -16.80 -1.65 -1.61
N HIS A 221 -17.98 -1.01 -1.57
CA HIS A 221 -18.75 -0.83 -0.33
C HIS A 221 -19.21 -2.15 0.29
N ALA A 222 -19.33 -3.21 -0.52
CA ALA A 222 -19.63 -4.54 -0.01
C ALA A 222 -18.53 -5.08 0.93
N LEU A 223 -17.28 -4.61 0.79
CA LEU A 223 -16.17 -4.99 1.67
C LEU A 223 -16.30 -4.37 3.08
N TRP A 224 -17.07 -3.29 3.26
CA TRP A 224 -17.25 -2.65 4.56
C TRP A 224 -17.89 -3.58 5.59
N THR A 225 -18.76 -4.47 5.14
CA THR A 225 -19.42 -5.46 6.01
C THR A 225 -18.45 -6.46 6.63
N ALA A 226 -17.28 -6.64 6.03
CA ALA A 226 -16.23 -7.53 6.54
C ALA A 226 -15.34 -6.84 7.61
N VAL A 227 -15.45 -5.53 7.77
CA VAL A 227 -14.64 -4.76 8.73
C VAL A 227 -15.34 -4.78 10.09
N THR A 228 -15.19 -5.88 10.82
CA THR A 228 -15.78 -6.08 12.15
C THR A 228 -14.77 -5.87 13.29
N MET A 229 -13.47 -5.87 12.98
CA MET A 229 -12.37 -5.60 13.89
C MET A 229 -12.15 -4.09 14.04
N PRO A 230 -11.38 -3.64 15.07
CA PRO A 230 -10.94 -2.26 15.15
C PRO A 230 -10.26 -1.81 13.84
N ALA A 231 -10.69 -0.68 13.29
CA ALA A 231 -10.18 -0.13 12.05
C ALA A 231 -9.74 1.34 12.21
N LEU A 232 -8.63 1.69 11.57
CA LEU A 232 -8.13 3.06 11.45
C LEU A 232 -8.11 3.45 9.98
N VAL A 233 -8.82 4.50 9.63
CA VAL A 233 -8.80 5.10 8.30
C VAL A 233 -7.99 6.39 8.35
N LEU A 234 -6.97 6.48 7.53
CA LEU A 234 -6.12 7.65 7.38
C LEU A 234 -6.45 8.31 6.04
N ARG A 235 -7.03 9.51 6.09
CA ARG A 235 -7.48 10.24 4.92
C ARG A 235 -6.53 11.38 4.58
N ALA A 236 -6.06 11.45 3.34
CA ALA A 236 -5.32 12.58 2.82
C ALA A 236 -6.23 13.82 2.70
N ARG A 237 -5.81 14.97 3.25
CA ARG A 237 -6.54 16.24 3.19
C ARG A 237 -6.22 17.06 1.95
N ARG A 238 -5.09 16.77 1.30
CA ARG A 238 -4.71 17.40 0.03
C ARG A 238 -5.14 16.53 -1.13
N GLU A 239 -5.56 17.14 -2.22
CA GLU A 239 -5.87 16.45 -3.46
C GLU A 239 -4.70 15.57 -3.92
N ILE A 240 -4.98 14.52 -4.69
CA ILE A 240 -3.92 13.63 -5.24
C ILE A 240 -2.89 14.43 -6.04
N LEU A 241 -3.37 15.37 -6.83
CA LEU A 241 -2.66 16.48 -7.45
C LEU A 241 -3.63 17.68 -7.52
N PRO A 242 -3.14 18.93 -7.54
CA PRO A 242 -4.00 20.11 -7.62
C PRO A 242 -5.01 20.05 -8.79
N GLY A 243 -6.30 20.14 -8.47
CA GLY A 243 -7.40 20.08 -9.44
C GLY A 243 -7.87 18.67 -9.82
N PHE A 244 -7.30 17.61 -9.25
CA PHE A 244 -7.68 16.23 -9.55
C PHE A 244 -8.52 15.54 -8.47
N GLY A 245 -8.81 16.24 -7.36
CA GLY A 245 -9.64 15.70 -6.29
C GLY A 245 -8.93 14.69 -5.39
N PHE A 246 -9.71 13.86 -4.71
CA PHE A 246 -9.26 13.00 -3.62
C PHE A 246 -9.42 11.51 -3.97
N ILE A 247 -8.47 10.69 -3.53
CA ILE A 247 -8.62 9.22 -3.57
C ILE A 247 -9.61 8.76 -2.49
N LEU A 248 -9.69 9.46 -1.36
CA LEU A 248 -10.77 9.30 -0.40
C LEU A 248 -11.45 10.66 -0.15
N PRO A 249 -12.57 10.98 -0.85
CA PRO A 249 -13.38 12.17 -0.57
C PRO A 249 -13.88 12.20 0.88
N ALA A 250 -14.10 13.40 1.45
CA ALA A 250 -14.56 13.55 2.83
C ALA A 250 -15.92 12.84 3.04
N ALA A 251 -16.86 13.05 2.13
CA ALA A 251 -18.18 12.42 2.20
C ALA A 251 -18.10 10.89 2.17
N GLU A 252 -17.15 10.32 1.44
CA GLU A 252 -16.96 8.88 1.39
C GLU A 252 -16.34 8.33 2.69
N ALA A 253 -15.42 9.08 3.29
CA ALA A 253 -14.88 8.74 4.60
C ALA A 253 -15.95 8.78 5.70
N GLU A 254 -16.87 9.76 5.64
CA GLU A 254 -18.02 9.86 6.55
C GLU A 254 -19.00 8.70 6.35
N ARG A 255 -19.29 8.30 5.11
CA ARG A 255 -20.10 7.12 4.80
C ARG A 255 -19.48 5.84 5.36
N PHE A 256 -18.16 5.67 5.18
CA PHE A 256 -17.44 4.53 5.74
C PHE A 256 -17.57 4.51 7.27
N ALA A 257 -17.31 5.63 7.95
CA ALA A 257 -17.40 5.72 9.41
C ALA A 257 -18.83 5.43 9.94
N ALA A 258 -19.85 5.84 9.19
CA ALA A 258 -21.25 5.54 9.54
C ALA A 258 -21.58 4.05 9.35
N ALA A 259 -21.02 3.40 8.33
CA ALA A 259 -21.27 1.99 8.03
C ALA A 259 -20.41 1.04 8.89
N VAL A 260 -19.26 1.49 9.42
CA VAL A 260 -18.31 0.68 10.19
C VAL A 260 -18.05 1.32 11.54
N PRO A 261 -18.89 1.03 12.57
CA PRO A 261 -18.78 1.67 13.89
C PRO A 261 -17.47 1.40 14.64
N SER A 262 -16.73 0.35 14.26
CA SER A 262 -15.39 0.04 14.79
C SER A 262 -14.28 0.91 14.21
N ALA A 263 -14.59 1.74 13.21
CA ALA A 263 -13.61 2.54 12.52
C ALA A 263 -13.42 3.93 13.14
N ARG A 264 -12.15 4.34 13.23
CA ARG A 264 -11.74 5.72 13.52
C ARG A 264 -11.16 6.34 12.26
N VAL A 265 -11.66 7.51 11.86
CA VAL A 265 -11.11 8.29 10.74
C VAL A 265 -10.20 9.39 11.28
N VAL A 266 -8.97 9.47 10.74
CA VAL A 266 -8.01 10.55 11.04
C VAL A 266 -7.63 11.23 9.74
N GLN A 267 -7.67 12.55 9.75
CA GLN A 267 -7.29 13.36 8.58
C GLN A 267 -5.82 13.78 8.69
N ILE A 268 -5.06 13.56 7.62
CA ILE A 268 -3.62 13.85 7.54
C ILE A 268 -3.39 14.96 6.51
N ASP A 269 -2.59 15.97 6.85
CA ASP A 269 -2.27 17.10 5.95
C ASP A 269 -1.22 16.72 4.89
N ALA A 270 -1.51 15.70 4.11
CA ALA A 270 -0.70 15.15 3.04
C ALA A 270 -1.57 14.89 1.81
N ASN A 271 -0.93 14.60 0.66
CA ASN A 271 -1.62 14.02 -0.49
C ASN A 271 -1.53 12.48 -0.46
N HIS A 272 -2.19 11.84 -1.42
CA HIS A 272 -2.24 10.37 -1.55
C HIS A 272 -0.86 9.68 -1.60
N TYR A 273 0.15 10.34 -2.20
CA TYR A 273 1.49 9.76 -2.35
C TYR A 273 2.34 9.89 -1.08
N THR A 274 2.18 10.98 -0.33
CA THR A 274 3.04 11.31 0.81
C THR A 274 2.45 10.94 2.17
N ILE A 275 1.19 10.51 2.21
CA ILE A 275 0.47 10.24 3.47
C ILE A 275 1.16 9.19 4.34
N THR A 276 1.70 8.10 3.76
CA THR A 276 2.38 7.03 4.50
C THR A 276 3.66 7.48 5.20
N THR A 277 4.26 8.57 4.71
CA THR A 277 5.53 9.11 5.23
C THR A 277 5.33 10.28 6.18
N HIS A 278 4.09 10.76 6.35
CA HIS A 278 3.76 11.89 7.20
C HIS A 278 3.83 11.51 8.68
N ASP A 279 4.45 12.35 9.52
CA ASP A 279 4.65 12.06 10.95
C ASP A 279 3.33 11.82 11.70
N ASP A 280 2.27 12.59 11.41
CA ASP A 280 0.95 12.38 12.03
C ASP A 280 0.31 11.05 11.63
N CYS A 281 0.53 10.60 10.38
CA CYS A 281 0.09 9.29 9.91
C CYS A 281 0.79 8.18 10.71
N ILE A 282 2.11 8.25 10.81
CA ILE A 282 2.94 7.29 11.55
C ILE A 282 2.55 7.28 13.04
N ALA A 283 2.36 8.44 13.66
CA ALA A 283 1.93 8.55 15.05
C ALA A 283 0.54 7.94 15.29
N ALA A 284 -0.41 8.20 14.38
CA ALA A 284 -1.75 7.62 14.47
C ALA A 284 -1.72 6.09 14.36
N ILE A 285 -0.92 5.54 13.44
CA ILE A 285 -0.71 4.10 13.29
C ILE A 285 -0.07 3.52 14.56
N GLY A 286 1.00 4.13 15.06
CA GLY A 286 1.71 3.67 16.26
C GLY A 286 0.85 3.65 17.52
N THR A 287 -0.07 4.62 17.65
CA THR A 287 -1.04 4.65 18.77
C THR A 287 -2.14 3.61 18.60
N PHE A 288 -2.48 3.24 17.36
CA PHE A 288 -3.56 2.32 17.07
C PHE A 288 -3.13 0.84 17.13
N LEU A 289 -1.89 0.54 16.73
CA LEU A 289 -1.36 -0.83 16.81
C LEU A 289 -1.16 -1.26 18.28
N PRO A 290 -1.24 -2.57 18.59
CA PRO A 290 -1.01 -3.04 19.94
C PRO A 290 0.42 -2.71 20.38
N THR A 291 0.55 -2.06 21.53
CA THR A 291 1.78 -2.08 22.31
C THR A 291 1.68 -3.27 23.27
N SER A 292 2.63 -4.19 23.17
CA SER A 292 2.73 -5.36 24.08
C SER A 292 2.72 -4.93 25.55
#